data_d2f081b0435460c38535fa0ab77ae73e
#
_entry.id   d2f081b0435460c38535fa0ab77ae73e
#
_cell.length_a   1.000
_cell.length_b   1.000
_cell.length_c   1.000
_cell.angle_alpha   90.00
_cell.angle_beta   90.00
_cell.angle_gamma   90.00
#
_symmetry.space_group_name_H-M   'P 1'
#
loop_
_entity.id
_entity.type
_entity.pdbx_description
1 polymer ?
#
loop_
_entity_poly.entity_id
_entity_poly.type
_entity_poly.pdbx_seq_one_letter_code
_entity_poly.pdbx_strand_id
1 'polypeptide(L)'
;IPLYTPTRTDESNVSMPRVFLGGINIYLQHRYRFFRLTPGLLDRLWDSRPLLRLAGRWGMSVDPSVLGSLTVATLRGTRGFLKKEIGKLVRFLAELSPDVVNLPNSMLSALAPAIKAEMKVPVCCTLQGEDLFLNGLLEPYRGESLRLIAENAAHVDAFIAISHYGAESMAAFLGIDRG
;
A
#
# COMPACT_ATOMS: atom_id res chain seq x y z
N ILE A 1 -6.29 -7.45 -7.03
CA ILE A 1 -7.14 -6.57 -6.20
C ILE A 1 -6.67 -5.16 -6.48
N PRO A 2 -7.47 -4.31 -7.09
CA PRO A 2 -7.03 -2.96 -7.35
C PRO A 2 -6.99 -2.18 -6.03
N LEU A 3 -5.80 -1.81 -5.63
CA LEU A 3 -5.61 -0.64 -4.80
C LEU A 3 -5.99 0.53 -5.71
N TYR A 4 -6.99 1.29 -5.31
CA TYR A 4 -7.64 2.25 -6.19
C TYR A 4 -6.64 3.23 -6.80
N THR A 5 -6.43 3.10 -8.11
CA THR A 5 -5.93 4.16 -8.97
C THR A 5 -7.06 4.51 -9.96
N PRO A 6 -7.50 5.78 -10.05
CA PRO A 6 -8.49 6.18 -11.04
C PRO A 6 -7.86 6.16 -12.42
N THR A 7 -7.71 4.98 -13.01
CA THR A 7 -7.33 4.86 -14.42
C THR A 7 -8.60 4.92 -15.27
N ARG A 8 -8.69 5.88 -16.17
CA ARG A 8 -9.66 5.86 -17.26
C ARG A 8 -9.19 4.78 -18.24
N THR A 9 -9.90 3.67 -18.29
CA THR A 9 -9.79 2.71 -19.39
C THR A 9 -11.17 2.60 -20.01
N ASP A 10 -11.23 2.60 -21.33
CA ASP A 10 -12.46 2.35 -22.10
C ASP A 10 -12.80 0.85 -22.16
N GLU A 11 -11.97 0.02 -21.55
CA GLU A 11 -12.14 -1.43 -21.47
C GLU A 11 -12.99 -1.85 -20.28
N SER A 12 -13.74 -2.95 -20.44
CA SER A 12 -14.50 -3.57 -19.36
C SER A 12 -13.59 -3.97 -18.22
N ASN A 13 -13.72 -3.29 -17.09
CA ASN A 13 -12.87 -3.52 -15.93
C ASN A 13 -13.34 -4.77 -15.17
N VAL A 14 -12.54 -5.82 -15.17
CA VAL A 14 -12.72 -7.05 -14.36
C VAL A 14 -12.38 -6.86 -12.87
N SER A 15 -12.12 -5.63 -12.44
CA SER A 15 -11.83 -5.31 -11.05
C SER A 15 -13.00 -5.63 -10.14
N MET A 16 -12.72 -6.27 -9.02
CA MET A 16 -13.72 -6.51 -7.98
C MET A 16 -14.30 -5.20 -7.44
N PRO A 17 -15.60 -5.16 -7.09
CA PRO A 17 -16.27 -3.94 -6.62
C PRO A 17 -15.81 -3.47 -5.22
N ARG A 18 -14.96 -4.23 -4.53
CA ARG A 18 -14.44 -3.89 -3.21
C ARG A 18 -13.15 -3.09 -3.33
N VAL A 19 -13.14 -1.90 -2.72
CA VAL A 19 -11.96 -1.04 -2.60
C VAL A 19 -11.33 -1.25 -1.23
N PHE A 20 -10.01 -1.48 -1.19
CA PHE A 20 -9.22 -1.58 0.02
C PHE A 20 -8.16 -0.47 0.02
N LEU A 21 -7.81 0.02 1.18
CA LEU A 21 -6.83 1.10 1.34
C LEU A 21 -7.19 2.33 0.48
N GLY A 22 -8.49 2.68 0.42
CA GLY A 22 -8.97 3.82 -0.36
C GLY A 22 -8.29 5.12 0.10
N GLY A 23 -7.75 5.89 -0.85
CA GLY A 23 -6.96 7.09 -0.55
C GLY A 23 -7.69 8.11 0.32
N ILE A 24 -9.02 8.29 0.13
CA ILE A 24 -9.84 9.19 0.96
C ILE A 24 -9.95 8.67 2.40
N ASN A 25 -10.22 7.38 2.57
CA ASN A 25 -10.34 6.77 3.89
C ASN A 25 -9.01 6.85 4.66
N ILE A 26 -7.91 6.57 3.98
CA ILE A 26 -6.55 6.72 4.56
C ILE A 26 -6.29 8.17 4.96
N TYR A 27 -6.61 9.13 4.08
CA TYR A 27 -6.44 10.56 4.37
C TYR A 27 -7.27 11.00 5.57
N LEU A 28 -8.54 10.60 5.65
CA LEU A 28 -9.43 10.93 6.76
C LEU A 28 -8.94 10.33 8.09
N GLN A 29 -8.50 9.07 8.09
CA GLN A 29 -7.92 8.40 9.26
C GLN A 29 -6.57 9.02 9.68
N HIS A 30 -5.81 9.54 8.72
CA HIS A 30 -4.58 10.29 9.00
C HIS A 30 -4.89 11.65 9.65
N ARG A 31 -5.84 12.40 9.09
CA ARG A 31 -6.15 13.76 9.51
C ARG A 31 -7.00 13.83 10.78
N TYR A 32 -7.90 12.85 10.99
CA TYR A 32 -8.87 12.85 12.08
C TYR A 32 -8.90 11.51 12.83
N ARG A 33 -8.48 11.49 14.08
CA ARG A 33 -8.39 10.27 14.92
C ARG A 33 -9.75 9.57 15.09
N PHE A 34 -10.86 10.30 15.01
CA PHE A 34 -12.21 9.73 15.12
C PHE A 34 -12.51 8.69 14.04
N PHE A 35 -12.04 8.90 12.81
CA PHE A 35 -12.24 7.94 11.70
C PHE A 35 -11.51 6.61 11.87
N ARG A 36 -10.58 6.51 12.81
CA ARG A 36 -9.90 5.24 13.16
C ARG A 36 -10.80 4.29 13.96
N LEU A 37 -11.84 4.83 14.62
CA LEU A 37 -12.75 4.10 15.49
C LEU A 37 -14.11 3.84 14.85
N THR A 38 -14.36 4.36 13.63
CA THR A 38 -15.64 4.17 12.95
C THR A 38 -15.89 2.71 12.61
N PRO A 39 -17.13 2.18 12.79
CA PRO A 39 -17.50 0.85 12.36
C PRO A 39 -17.32 0.68 10.84
N GLY A 40 -16.91 -0.51 10.40
CA GLY A 40 -16.63 -0.81 8.99
C GLY A 40 -17.80 -0.59 8.00
N LEU A 41 -19.04 -0.46 8.51
CA LEU A 41 -20.20 -0.10 7.70
C LEU A 41 -20.18 1.34 7.22
N LEU A 42 -19.64 2.27 8.02
CA LEU A 42 -19.48 3.68 7.63
C LEU A 42 -18.34 3.88 6.63
N ASP A 43 -17.32 3.00 6.64
CA ASP A 43 -16.23 3.08 5.67
C ASP A 43 -16.74 2.85 4.24
N ARG A 44 -17.78 2.01 4.04
CA ARG A 44 -18.41 1.80 2.72
C ARG A 44 -19.01 3.08 2.13
N LEU A 45 -19.44 4.01 2.98
CA LEU A 45 -19.96 5.30 2.52
C LEU A 45 -18.83 6.18 1.97
N TRP A 46 -17.67 6.17 2.64
CA TRP A 46 -16.49 6.96 2.25
C TRP A 46 -15.75 6.37 1.06
N ASP A 47 -15.82 5.06 0.88
CA ASP A 47 -15.28 4.35 -0.29
C ASP A 47 -16.27 4.31 -1.49
N SER A 48 -17.39 5.04 -1.37
CA SER A 48 -18.40 5.07 -2.43
C SER A 48 -17.90 5.82 -3.68
N ARG A 49 -18.18 5.28 -4.87
CA ARG A 49 -17.78 5.85 -6.17
C ARG A 49 -18.15 7.34 -6.35
N PRO A 50 -19.34 7.83 -5.91
CA PRO A 50 -19.67 9.24 -6.06
C PRO A 50 -18.80 10.17 -5.22
N LEU A 51 -18.45 9.78 -3.99
CA LEU A 51 -17.57 10.57 -3.11
C LEU A 51 -16.14 10.62 -3.67
N LEU A 52 -15.64 9.49 -4.18
CA LEU A 52 -14.33 9.40 -4.82
C LEU A 52 -14.26 10.29 -6.07
N ARG A 53 -15.33 10.33 -6.87
CA ARG A 53 -15.42 11.25 -8.02
C ARG A 53 -15.44 12.72 -7.61
N LEU A 54 -16.16 13.06 -6.55
CA LEU A 54 -16.25 14.43 -6.06
C LEU A 54 -14.88 14.90 -5.51
N ALA A 55 -14.19 14.08 -4.75
CA ALA A 55 -12.85 14.38 -4.25
C ALA A 55 -11.81 14.50 -5.37
N GLY A 56 -11.89 13.65 -6.40
CA GLY A 56 -11.03 13.75 -7.59
C GLY A 56 -11.24 15.03 -8.41
N ARG A 57 -12.45 15.63 -8.36
CA ARG A 57 -12.75 16.92 -9.03
C ARG A 57 -12.18 18.13 -8.29
N TRP A 58 -11.94 18.02 -7.01
CA TRP A 58 -11.44 19.13 -6.18
C TRP A 58 -9.91 19.25 -6.19
N GLY A 59 -9.24 18.52 -7.11
CA GLY A 59 -7.81 18.65 -7.39
C GLY A 59 -7.01 18.79 -6.11
N MET A 60 -7.01 17.77 -5.24
CA MET A 60 -6.21 17.83 -4.03
C MET A 60 -4.73 17.86 -4.41
N SER A 61 -4.17 19.06 -4.44
CA SER A 61 -2.72 19.23 -4.38
C SER A 61 -2.29 18.59 -3.04
N VAL A 62 -1.71 17.41 -3.11
CA VAL A 62 -1.23 16.73 -1.91
C VAL A 62 0.05 17.43 -1.49
N ASP A 63 0.03 18.10 -0.36
CA ASP A 63 1.22 18.69 0.26
C ASP A 63 2.30 17.59 0.38
N PRO A 64 3.54 17.82 -0.09
CA PRO A 64 4.62 16.85 -0.02
C PRO A 64 4.87 16.28 1.37
N SER A 65 4.64 17.05 2.43
CA SER A 65 4.75 16.59 3.82
C SER A 65 3.66 15.59 4.19
N VAL A 66 2.44 15.80 3.69
CA VAL A 66 1.31 14.86 3.87
C VAL A 66 1.58 13.57 3.10
N LEU A 67 2.13 13.68 1.88
CA LEU A 67 2.49 12.51 1.08
C LEU A 67 3.56 11.66 1.79
N GLY A 68 4.62 12.28 2.31
CA GLY A 68 5.66 11.59 3.06
C GLY A 68 5.13 10.92 4.32
N SER A 69 4.31 11.63 5.10
CA SER A 69 3.73 11.07 6.33
C SER A 69 2.76 9.90 6.05
N LEU A 70 2.00 9.95 4.96
CA LEU A 70 1.13 8.85 4.53
C LEU A 70 1.94 7.64 4.07
N THR A 71 3.04 7.85 3.35
CA THR A 71 3.95 6.79 2.92
C THR A 71 4.53 6.05 4.13
N VAL A 72 5.08 6.79 5.09
CA VAL A 72 5.57 6.22 6.35
C VAL A 72 4.46 5.47 7.11
N ALA A 73 3.26 6.03 7.18
CA ALA A 73 2.13 5.38 7.84
C ALA A 73 1.74 4.05 7.16
N THR A 74 1.77 3.99 5.84
CA THR A 74 1.53 2.77 5.07
C THR A 74 2.60 1.71 5.37
N LEU A 75 3.86 2.11 5.38
CA LEU A 75 5.01 1.24 5.66
C LEU A 75 5.08 0.76 7.12
N ARG A 76 4.49 1.47 8.07
CA ARG A 76 4.31 0.99 9.45
C ARG A 76 3.27 -0.13 9.56
N GLY A 77 2.44 -0.30 8.57
CA GLY A 77 1.49 -1.40 8.47
C GLY A 77 0.54 -1.47 9.67
N THR A 78 0.42 -2.67 10.26
CA THR A 78 -0.43 -2.91 11.44
C THR A 78 0.07 -2.24 12.72
N ARG A 79 1.31 -1.73 12.73
CA ARG A 79 1.86 -0.93 13.85
C ARG A 79 1.34 0.50 13.84
N GLY A 80 0.71 0.94 12.74
CA GLY A 80 0.14 2.27 12.54
C GLY A 80 -1.39 2.29 12.61
N PHE A 81 -1.96 3.43 12.19
CA PHE A 81 -3.42 3.64 12.18
C PHE A 81 -4.13 2.83 11.08
N LEU A 82 -3.40 2.26 10.12
CA LEU A 82 -3.96 1.44 9.04
C LEU A 82 -4.28 0.00 9.45
N LYS A 83 -4.03 -0.39 10.71
CA LYS A 83 -4.30 -1.74 11.22
C LYS A 83 -5.68 -2.29 10.82
N LYS A 84 -6.71 -1.43 10.92
CA LYS A 84 -8.10 -1.79 10.59
C LYS A 84 -8.26 -2.09 9.09
N GLU A 85 -7.70 -1.26 8.22
CA GLU A 85 -7.81 -1.42 6.77
C GLU A 85 -7.01 -2.63 6.28
N ILE A 86 -5.81 -2.81 6.81
CA ILE A 86 -5.00 -4.00 6.53
C ILE A 86 -5.72 -5.27 6.99
N GLY A 87 -6.32 -5.28 8.17
CA GLY A 87 -7.10 -6.42 8.66
C GLY A 87 -8.30 -6.76 7.78
N LYS A 88 -8.96 -5.76 7.17
CA LYS A 88 -10.04 -6.00 6.19
C LYS A 88 -9.50 -6.65 4.91
N LEU A 89 -8.38 -6.13 4.39
CA LEU A 89 -7.75 -6.67 3.19
C LEU A 89 -7.29 -8.10 3.41
N VAL A 90 -6.62 -8.37 4.52
CA VAL A 90 -6.08 -9.71 4.83
C VAL A 90 -7.19 -10.74 5.00
N ARG A 91 -8.28 -10.40 5.70
CA ARG A 91 -9.46 -11.29 5.78
C ARG A 91 -10.06 -11.59 4.42
N PHE A 92 -10.17 -10.57 3.56
CA PHE A 92 -10.68 -10.77 2.21
C PHE A 92 -9.74 -11.67 1.37
N LEU A 93 -8.43 -11.51 1.51
CA LEU A 93 -7.46 -12.41 0.86
C LEU A 93 -7.62 -13.85 1.37
N ALA A 94 -7.82 -14.04 2.66
CA ALA A 94 -8.05 -15.36 3.25
C ALA A 94 -9.34 -16.04 2.71
N GLU A 95 -10.42 -15.26 2.47
CA GLU A 95 -11.64 -15.77 1.81
C GLU A 95 -11.37 -16.28 0.38
N LEU A 96 -10.38 -15.69 -0.32
CA LEU A 96 -9.99 -16.11 -1.68
C LEU A 96 -9.05 -17.31 -1.69
N SER A 97 -8.47 -17.67 -0.56
CA SER A 97 -7.54 -18.80 -0.39
C SER A 97 -6.45 -18.86 -1.48
N PRO A 98 -5.66 -17.80 -1.67
CA PRO A 98 -4.62 -17.78 -2.70
C PRO A 98 -3.45 -18.72 -2.35
N ASP A 99 -2.80 -19.28 -3.35
CA ASP A 99 -1.56 -20.07 -3.19
C ASP A 99 -0.33 -19.15 -2.99
N VAL A 100 -0.40 -17.92 -3.50
CA VAL A 100 0.67 -16.91 -3.40
C VAL A 100 0.06 -15.50 -3.44
N VAL A 101 0.68 -14.57 -2.75
CA VAL A 101 0.31 -13.15 -2.81
C VAL A 101 1.48 -12.35 -3.38
N ASN A 102 1.24 -11.63 -4.46
CA ASN A 102 2.22 -10.70 -5.02
C ASN A 102 1.84 -9.26 -4.70
N LEU A 103 2.72 -8.56 -4.01
CA LEU A 103 2.60 -7.11 -3.76
C LEU A 103 3.11 -6.35 -4.98
N PRO A 104 2.37 -5.35 -5.47
CA PRO A 104 2.72 -4.66 -6.71
C PRO A 104 3.96 -3.76 -6.61
N ASN A 105 4.36 -3.37 -5.39
CA ASN A 105 5.55 -2.55 -5.15
C ASN A 105 6.01 -2.64 -3.68
N SER A 106 7.24 -2.21 -3.42
CA SER A 106 7.86 -2.25 -2.09
C SER A 106 7.21 -1.35 -1.04
N MET A 107 6.48 -0.31 -1.44
CA MET A 107 5.76 0.57 -0.50
C MET A 107 4.60 -0.16 0.20
N LEU A 108 4.19 -1.32 -0.29
CA LEU A 108 3.18 -2.19 0.32
C LEU A 108 3.79 -3.36 1.12
N SER A 109 5.12 -3.41 1.25
CA SER A 109 5.83 -4.49 1.96
C SER A 109 5.34 -4.72 3.39
N ALA A 110 4.82 -3.69 4.06
CA ALA A 110 4.21 -3.80 5.39
C ALA A 110 2.95 -4.68 5.46
N LEU A 111 2.39 -5.09 4.32
CA LEU A 111 1.31 -6.07 4.27
C LEU A 111 1.81 -7.51 4.50
N ALA A 112 3.07 -7.80 4.13
CA ALA A 112 3.61 -9.15 4.17
C ALA A 112 3.52 -9.80 5.55
N PRO A 113 3.94 -9.18 6.68
CA PRO A 113 3.81 -9.81 8.00
C PRO A 113 2.35 -10.10 8.38
N ALA A 114 1.40 -9.24 8.01
CA ALA A 114 -0.01 -9.46 8.32
C ALA A 114 -0.61 -10.61 7.49
N ILE A 115 -0.24 -10.72 6.21
CA ILE A 115 -0.64 -11.80 5.30
C ILE A 115 -0.10 -13.13 5.81
N LYS A 116 1.19 -13.20 6.13
CA LYS A 116 1.83 -14.42 6.64
C LYS A 116 1.27 -14.90 7.97
N ALA A 117 0.90 -13.96 8.85
CA ALA A 117 0.28 -14.32 10.12
C ALA A 117 -1.09 -14.99 9.95
N GLU A 118 -1.87 -14.58 8.95
CA GLU A 118 -3.22 -15.09 8.71
C GLU A 118 -3.24 -16.34 7.83
N MET A 119 -2.48 -16.36 6.75
CA MET A 119 -2.65 -17.36 5.67
C MET A 119 -1.49 -18.33 5.49
N LYS A 120 -0.30 -18.06 6.02
CA LYS A 120 0.92 -18.88 5.84
C LYS A 120 1.26 -19.18 4.36
N VAL A 121 0.96 -18.25 3.44
CA VAL A 121 1.26 -18.36 2.01
C VAL A 121 2.52 -17.56 1.67
N PRO A 122 3.25 -17.91 0.60
CA PRO A 122 4.36 -17.12 0.12
C PRO A 122 3.90 -15.71 -0.28
N VAL A 123 4.72 -14.71 0.06
CA VAL A 123 4.50 -13.31 -0.31
C VAL A 123 5.65 -12.84 -1.17
N CYS A 124 5.35 -12.55 -2.43
CA CYS A 124 6.28 -11.92 -3.36
C CYS A 124 6.06 -10.41 -3.42
N CYS A 125 7.06 -9.68 -3.90
CA CYS A 125 6.94 -8.24 -4.13
C CYS A 125 7.59 -7.87 -5.47
N THR A 126 6.82 -7.24 -6.36
CA THR A 126 7.33 -6.75 -7.64
C THR A 126 7.93 -5.36 -7.45
N LEU A 127 9.15 -5.15 -7.96
CA LEU A 127 9.84 -3.86 -7.93
C LEU A 127 9.61 -3.13 -9.26
N GLN A 128 9.09 -1.89 -9.19
CA GLN A 128 8.64 -1.13 -10.36
C GLN A 128 9.33 0.24 -10.51
N GLY A 129 10.49 0.45 -9.89
CA GLY A 129 11.21 1.71 -9.94
C GLY A 129 10.67 2.75 -8.96
N GLU A 130 10.35 2.33 -7.75
CA GLU A 130 9.86 3.17 -6.64
C GLU A 130 10.91 4.20 -6.17
N ASP A 131 12.14 4.05 -6.59
CA ASP A 131 13.25 4.97 -6.31
C ASP A 131 12.92 6.40 -6.73
N LEU A 132 12.27 6.61 -7.87
CA LEU A 132 11.85 7.93 -8.33
C LEU A 132 10.89 8.59 -7.33
N PHE A 133 9.91 7.85 -6.85
CA PHE A 133 8.95 8.34 -5.86
C PHE A 133 9.63 8.60 -4.51
N LEU A 134 10.39 7.62 -4.01
CA LEU A 134 11.04 7.70 -2.70
C LEU A 134 12.09 8.81 -2.64
N ASN A 135 12.84 9.04 -3.73
CA ASN A 135 13.79 10.15 -3.82
C ASN A 135 13.12 11.53 -3.84
N GLY A 136 11.85 11.60 -4.29
CA GLY A 136 11.06 12.83 -4.25
C GLY A 136 10.47 13.16 -2.87
N LEU A 137 10.56 12.27 -1.88
CA LEU A 137 10.08 12.54 -0.54
C LEU A 137 11.01 13.47 0.23
N LEU A 138 10.42 14.37 1.02
CA LEU A 138 11.16 15.23 1.95
C LEU A 138 11.69 14.43 3.14
N GLU A 139 12.85 14.85 3.68
CA GLU A 139 13.29 14.32 4.97
C GLU A 139 12.38 14.85 6.11
N PRO A 140 12.14 14.06 7.18
CA PRO A 140 12.74 12.76 7.47
C PRO A 140 12.00 11.56 6.83
N TYR A 141 10.95 11.80 6.03
CA TYR A 141 10.06 10.76 5.49
C TYR A 141 10.77 9.82 4.52
N ARG A 142 11.71 10.34 3.72
CA ARG A 142 12.51 9.52 2.80
C ARG A 142 13.34 8.48 3.58
N GLY A 143 14.15 8.93 4.51
CA GLY A 143 15.00 8.03 5.31
C GLY A 143 14.19 7.02 6.10
N GLU A 144 13.08 7.45 6.73
CA GLU A 144 12.18 6.56 7.48
C GLU A 144 11.50 5.53 6.56
N SER A 145 11.10 5.91 5.35
CA SER A 145 10.48 5.01 4.38
C SER A 145 11.45 3.91 3.94
N LEU A 146 12.69 4.26 3.60
CA LEU A 146 13.72 3.29 3.20
C LEU A 146 14.02 2.31 4.35
N ARG A 147 14.17 2.80 5.57
CA ARG A 147 14.38 1.96 6.76
C ARG A 147 13.23 0.98 6.97
N LEU A 148 11.99 1.45 6.86
CA LEU A 148 10.80 0.59 7.03
C LEU A 148 10.65 -0.44 5.91
N ILE A 149 11.00 -0.10 4.66
CA ILE A 149 11.00 -1.07 3.55
C ILE A 149 12.03 -2.16 3.81
N ALA A 150 13.25 -1.81 4.20
CA ALA A 150 14.30 -2.78 4.53
C ALA A 150 13.87 -3.71 5.69
N GLU A 151 13.25 -3.18 6.75
CA GLU A 151 12.70 -4.00 7.84
C GLU A 151 11.59 -4.95 7.36
N ASN A 152 10.66 -4.46 6.54
CA ASN A 152 9.55 -5.26 6.04
C ASN A 152 10.01 -6.31 5.03
N ALA A 153 11.12 -6.08 4.32
CA ALA A 153 11.69 -7.00 3.33
C ALA A 153 11.98 -8.38 3.94
N ALA A 154 12.32 -8.46 5.21
CA ALA A 154 12.52 -9.72 5.93
C ALA A 154 11.28 -10.64 5.96
N HIS A 155 10.09 -10.10 5.66
CA HIS A 155 8.84 -10.85 5.59
C HIS A 155 8.41 -11.18 4.15
N VAL A 156 9.15 -10.74 3.14
CA VAL A 156 8.90 -11.02 1.73
C VAL A 156 9.75 -12.23 1.33
N ASP A 157 9.13 -13.24 0.71
CA ASP A 157 9.83 -14.48 0.34
C ASP A 157 10.61 -14.34 -0.97
N ALA A 158 10.16 -13.47 -1.88
CA ALA A 158 10.86 -13.22 -3.14
C ALA A 158 10.56 -11.82 -3.68
N PHE A 159 11.58 -11.19 -4.26
CA PHE A 159 11.42 -9.95 -5.02
C PHE A 159 11.48 -10.27 -6.52
N ILE A 160 10.58 -9.63 -7.28
CA ILE A 160 10.47 -9.77 -8.72
C ILE A 160 10.84 -8.44 -9.36
N ALA A 161 11.85 -8.44 -10.20
CA ALA A 161 12.24 -7.27 -10.99
C ALA A 161 12.12 -7.55 -12.48
N ILE A 162 11.85 -6.53 -13.28
CA ILE A 162 11.65 -6.64 -14.74
C ILE A 162 12.95 -6.87 -15.52
N SER A 163 14.12 -6.70 -14.87
CA SER A 163 15.43 -6.90 -15.47
C SER A 163 16.50 -7.13 -14.41
N HIS A 164 17.64 -7.72 -14.80
CA HIS A 164 18.79 -7.88 -13.91
C HIS A 164 19.30 -6.52 -13.39
N TYR A 165 19.40 -5.54 -14.28
CA TYR A 165 19.78 -4.17 -13.90
C TYR A 165 18.82 -3.58 -12.85
N GLY A 166 17.50 -3.74 -13.09
CA GLY A 166 16.47 -3.29 -12.12
C GLY A 166 16.58 -4.00 -10.77
N ALA A 167 16.87 -5.31 -10.78
CA ALA A 167 17.08 -6.08 -9.57
C ALA A 167 18.29 -5.56 -8.77
N GLU A 168 19.41 -5.32 -9.43
CA GLU A 168 20.63 -4.80 -8.79
C GLU A 168 20.44 -3.40 -8.24
N SER A 169 19.91 -2.51 -9.07
CA SER A 169 19.68 -1.11 -8.71
C SER A 169 18.71 -0.99 -7.53
N MET A 170 17.58 -1.68 -7.59
CA MET A 170 16.55 -1.60 -6.54
C MET A 170 16.97 -2.30 -5.25
N ALA A 171 17.68 -3.43 -5.31
CA ALA A 171 18.20 -4.09 -4.13
C ALA A 171 19.20 -3.18 -3.37
N ALA A 172 20.12 -2.57 -4.10
CA ALA A 172 21.06 -1.61 -3.52
C ALA A 172 20.34 -0.36 -2.95
N PHE A 173 19.37 0.18 -3.68
CA PHE A 173 18.63 1.37 -3.27
C PHE A 173 17.77 1.14 -2.01
N LEU A 174 17.12 -0.01 -1.92
CA LEU A 174 16.22 -0.37 -0.81
C LEU A 174 16.96 -1.04 0.37
N GLY A 175 18.26 -1.35 0.22
CA GLY A 175 19.03 -2.06 1.25
C GLY A 175 18.56 -3.49 1.46
N ILE A 176 18.13 -4.18 0.40
CA ILE A 176 17.65 -5.56 0.44
C ILE A 176 18.80 -6.48 0.06
N ASP A 177 19.04 -7.51 0.89
CA ASP A 177 20.03 -8.54 0.58
C ASP A 177 19.54 -9.41 -0.59
N ARG A 178 20.49 -9.81 -1.45
CA ARG A 178 20.21 -10.60 -2.67
C ARG A 178 20.37 -12.09 -2.42
N GLY A 179 20.27 -12.58 -1.26
CA GLY A 179 20.31 -14.01 -0.91
C GLY A 179 20.93 -14.95 -1.94
#